data_22e9df0f4afd67acb8660065fa37917d
#
_entry.id   22e9df0f4afd67acb8660065fa37917d
#
_cell.length_a   1.000
_cell.length_b   1.000
_cell.length_c   1.000
_cell.angle_alpha   90.00
_cell.angle_beta   90.00
_cell.angle_gamma   90.00
#
_symmetry.space_group_name_H-M   'P 1'
#
loop_
_entity.id
_entity.type
_entity.pdbx_description
1 polymer ?
#
loop_
_entity_poly.entity_id
_entity_poly.type
_entity_poly.pdbx_seq_one_letter_code
_entity_poly.pdbx_strand_id
1 'polypeptide(L)'
;IRNHIIARDGRILVPFQHYIGPENEASKPPLERAFTNPRNGVLMSADGGKTWTEHGDIRLTDNDRYFGWAENNIVERTDGRISMIIRADGLGGVLYYAESPDGGRTWPAAAQKTAIPNPGSKATLYPLGGDAVALLHNPNPRHRSPLALWVSFDGMKTWPYRRVLVPESSDGPKGRLNYPDGFVSRDREYLHFAYDDNRHRAVYYGAKLPKQP
;
A
#
# COMPACT_ATOMS: atom_id res chain seq x y z
N ILE A 1 1.08 8.11 8.46
CA ILE A 1 1.81 8.60 7.29
C ILE A 1 2.28 7.39 6.51
N ARG A 2 2.14 7.43 5.20
CA ARG A 2 2.52 6.37 4.26
C ARG A 2 3.87 6.69 3.64
N ASN A 3 4.47 5.73 2.96
CA ASN A 3 5.69 6.01 2.23
C ASN A 3 5.43 7.09 1.17
N HIS A 4 6.15 8.19 1.26
CA HIS A 4 6.19 9.17 0.19
C HIS A 4 7.17 8.71 -0.90
N ILE A 5 7.02 9.26 -2.09
CA ILE A 5 8.01 9.14 -3.15
C ILE A 5 8.47 10.53 -3.58
N ILE A 6 9.72 10.62 -4.02
CA ILE A 6 10.21 11.75 -4.79
C ILE A 6 10.21 11.28 -6.24
N ALA A 7 9.31 11.84 -7.04
CA ALA A 7 9.19 11.54 -8.46
C ALA A 7 10.44 12.01 -9.22
N ARG A 8 10.69 11.45 -10.40
CA ARG A 8 11.88 11.79 -11.20
C ARG A 8 11.96 13.25 -11.62
N ASP A 9 10.83 13.93 -11.67
CA ASP A 9 10.75 15.38 -11.92
C ASP A 9 10.93 16.25 -10.66
N GLY A 10 11.26 15.63 -9.52
CA GLY A 10 11.52 16.31 -8.25
C GLY A 10 10.30 16.58 -7.39
N ARG A 11 9.08 16.26 -7.86
CA ARG A 11 7.86 16.42 -7.05
C ARG A 11 7.84 15.41 -5.91
N ILE A 12 7.31 15.83 -4.78
CA ILE A 12 7.07 14.94 -3.62
C ILE A 12 5.59 14.53 -3.66
N LEU A 13 5.34 13.22 -3.63
CA LEU A 13 3.99 12.67 -3.56
C LEU A 13 3.84 11.88 -2.25
N VAL A 14 2.81 12.23 -1.47
CA VAL A 14 2.47 11.55 -0.21
C VAL A 14 1.09 10.93 -0.36
N PRO A 15 0.98 9.60 -0.40
CA PRO A 15 -0.33 8.96 -0.53
C PRO A 15 -1.14 9.14 0.75
N PHE A 16 -2.45 9.37 0.60
CA PHE A 16 -3.38 9.52 1.70
C PHE A 16 -4.61 8.63 1.55
N GLN A 17 -5.27 8.40 2.66
CA GLN A 17 -6.68 8.04 2.74
C GLN A 17 -7.38 9.02 3.66
N HIS A 18 -8.59 9.41 3.33
CA HIS A 18 -9.46 10.12 4.25
C HIS A 18 -10.87 9.54 4.23
N TYR A 19 -11.60 9.78 5.31
CA TYR A 19 -12.99 9.39 5.41
C TYR A 19 -13.87 10.61 5.17
N ILE A 20 -14.93 10.41 4.36
CA ILE A 20 -15.95 11.43 4.13
C ILE A 20 -17.08 11.16 5.11
N GLY A 21 -17.41 12.14 5.91
CA GLY A 21 -18.51 12.08 6.89
C GLY A 21 -19.21 13.42 7.00
N PRO A 22 -20.33 13.47 7.69
CA PRO A 22 -20.98 14.74 8.04
C PRO A 22 -20.01 15.68 8.76
N GLU A 23 -20.13 16.98 8.51
CA GLU A 23 -19.20 18.00 9.06
C GLU A 23 -19.05 17.91 10.60
N ASN A 24 -20.11 17.54 11.29
CA ASN A 24 -20.11 17.41 12.76
C ASN A 24 -19.48 16.11 13.27
N GLU A 25 -19.16 15.15 12.40
CA GLU A 25 -18.61 13.86 12.80
C GLU A 25 -17.21 13.98 13.43
N ALA A 26 -16.45 15.02 13.07
CA ALA A 26 -15.12 15.24 13.63
C ALA A 26 -15.13 15.45 15.16
N SER A 27 -16.25 15.92 15.73
CA SER A 27 -16.41 16.13 17.18
C SER A 27 -16.73 14.85 17.95
N LYS A 28 -17.14 13.77 17.27
CA LYS A 28 -17.49 12.50 17.93
C LYS A 28 -16.24 11.65 18.19
N PRO A 29 -16.26 10.79 19.23
CA PRO A 29 -15.23 9.78 19.43
C PRO A 29 -15.06 8.89 18.18
N PRO A 30 -13.84 8.42 17.86
CA PRO A 30 -13.57 7.69 16.61
C PRO A 30 -14.48 6.48 16.37
N LEU A 31 -14.88 5.75 17.40
CA LEU A 31 -15.77 4.56 17.27
C LEU A 31 -17.25 4.91 17.06
N GLU A 32 -17.64 6.17 17.29
CA GLU A 32 -19.01 6.64 17.14
C GLU A 32 -19.21 7.41 15.82
N ARG A 33 -18.15 7.59 15.05
CA ARG A 33 -18.23 8.32 13.77
C ARG A 33 -18.83 7.43 12.70
N ALA A 34 -19.83 7.94 12.01
CA ALA A 34 -20.41 7.32 10.81
C ALA A 34 -19.53 7.60 9.57
N PHE A 35 -18.27 7.19 9.64
CA PHE A 35 -17.37 7.32 8.49
C PHE A 35 -17.83 6.42 7.36
N THR A 36 -17.86 6.97 6.17
CA THR A 36 -18.32 6.26 5.00
C THR A 36 -17.28 6.33 3.91
N ASN A 37 -17.10 5.22 3.21
CA ASN A 37 -16.44 5.05 1.92
C ASN A 37 -15.14 5.86 1.78
N PRO A 38 -14.01 5.36 2.32
CA PRO A 38 -12.74 6.09 2.31
C PRO A 38 -12.33 6.50 0.91
N ARG A 39 -11.75 7.67 0.80
CA ARG A 39 -11.15 8.21 -0.42
C ARG A 39 -9.66 8.09 -0.38
N ASN A 40 -9.07 7.82 -1.53
CA ASN A 40 -7.65 7.69 -1.72
C ASN A 40 -7.12 8.68 -2.76
N GLY A 41 -5.91 9.11 -2.56
CA GLY A 41 -5.24 10.04 -3.46
C GLY A 41 -3.82 10.32 -3.03
N VAL A 42 -3.25 11.40 -3.52
CA VAL A 42 -1.92 11.88 -3.16
C VAL A 42 -1.94 13.38 -2.85
N LEU A 43 -1.20 13.76 -1.83
CA LEU A 43 -0.75 15.14 -1.65
C LEU A 43 0.51 15.30 -2.50
N MET A 44 0.57 16.36 -3.28
CA MET A 44 1.68 16.67 -4.18
C MET A 44 2.29 18.02 -3.86
N SER A 45 3.62 18.08 -3.79
CA SER A 45 4.39 19.31 -3.70
C SER A 45 5.37 19.39 -4.86
N ALA A 46 5.44 20.57 -5.50
CA ALA A 46 6.41 20.87 -6.56
C ALA A 46 7.52 21.84 -6.12
N ASP A 47 7.53 22.25 -4.85
CA ASP A 47 8.39 23.30 -4.31
C ASP A 47 9.20 22.86 -3.07
N GLY A 48 9.48 21.55 -2.99
CA GLY A 48 10.26 20.98 -1.90
C GLY A 48 9.50 20.90 -0.56
N GLY A 49 8.16 20.77 -0.63
CA GLY A 49 7.33 20.58 0.56
C GLY A 49 6.79 21.87 1.17
N LYS A 50 6.97 23.03 0.52
CA LYS A 50 6.48 24.32 1.04
C LYS A 50 4.97 24.47 0.82
N THR A 51 4.46 24.06 -0.35
CA THR A 51 3.04 24.05 -0.64
C THR A 51 2.60 22.66 -1.12
N TRP A 52 1.32 22.35 -0.90
CA TRP A 52 0.76 21.03 -1.20
C TRP A 52 -0.59 21.17 -1.88
N THR A 53 -0.84 20.33 -2.87
CA THR A 53 -2.13 20.18 -3.55
C THR A 53 -2.61 18.75 -3.43
N GLU A 54 -3.92 18.56 -3.28
CA GLU A 54 -4.56 17.25 -3.22
C GLU A 54 -4.98 16.79 -4.62
N HIS A 55 -4.71 15.52 -4.94
CA HIS A 55 -5.05 14.90 -6.20
C HIS A 55 -5.64 13.50 -5.97
N GLY A 56 -6.76 13.23 -6.59
CA GLY A 56 -7.48 11.95 -6.52
C GLY A 56 -8.61 11.97 -5.50
N ASP A 57 -9.69 11.25 -5.86
CA ASP A 57 -10.87 10.97 -5.04
C ASP A 57 -11.30 9.52 -5.30
N ILE A 58 -10.35 8.58 -5.13
CA ILE A 58 -10.50 7.19 -5.56
C ILE A 58 -11.33 6.43 -4.54
N ARG A 59 -12.43 5.82 -4.98
CA ARG A 59 -13.29 4.95 -4.19
C ARG A 59 -12.89 3.48 -4.33
N LEU A 60 -13.15 2.69 -3.30
CA LEU A 60 -13.04 1.22 -3.36
C LEU A 60 -14.37 0.55 -3.74
N THR A 61 -15.49 1.21 -3.50
CA THR A 61 -16.85 0.70 -3.71
C THR A 61 -17.83 1.86 -3.88
N ASP A 62 -18.96 1.62 -4.52
CA ASP A 62 -20.05 2.58 -4.64
C ASP A 62 -20.97 2.63 -3.40
N ASN A 63 -20.72 1.77 -2.41
CA ASN A 63 -21.47 1.78 -1.17
C ASN A 63 -21.01 2.91 -0.25
N ASP A 64 -21.75 3.99 -0.16
CA ASP A 64 -21.44 5.14 0.68
C ASP A 64 -21.44 4.82 2.19
N ARG A 65 -22.00 3.70 2.59
CA ARG A 65 -21.97 3.22 3.99
C ARG A 65 -20.81 2.25 4.25
N TYR A 66 -19.95 2.01 3.26
CA TYR A 66 -18.78 1.17 3.47
C TYR A 66 -17.86 1.82 4.50
N PHE A 67 -17.50 1.06 5.52
CA PHE A 67 -16.49 1.43 6.50
C PHE A 67 -15.36 0.40 6.48
N GLY A 68 -14.15 0.86 6.24
CA GLY A 68 -12.98 -0.02 6.23
C GLY A 68 -11.70 0.79 6.03
N TRP A 69 -10.58 0.18 6.39
CA TRP A 69 -9.27 0.78 6.17
C TRP A 69 -8.89 0.64 4.69
N ALA A 70 -8.43 1.72 4.09
CA ALA A 70 -8.02 1.82 2.69
C ALA A 70 -6.57 2.33 2.56
N GLU A 71 -5.69 1.80 3.41
CA GLU A 71 -4.29 2.18 3.36
C GLU A 71 -3.68 1.87 2.01
N ASN A 72 -3.03 2.87 1.42
CA ASN A 72 -2.45 2.77 0.10
C ASN A 72 -0.93 2.97 0.11
N ASN A 73 -0.30 2.56 -0.97
CA ASN A 73 1.12 2.75 -1.21
C ASN A 73 1.35 2.97 -2.71
N ILE A 74 2.32 3.80 -3.07
CA ILE A 74 2.54 4.22 -4.46
C ILE A 74 3.97 3.95 -4.93
N VAL A 75 4.12 3.76 -6.24
CA VAL A 75 5.42 3.74 -6.93
C VAL A 75 5.31 4.49 -8.26
N GLU A 76 6.40 5.15 -8.67
CA GLU A 76 6.54 5.71 -10.00
C GLU A 76 7.14 4.66 -10.94
N ARG A 77 6.55 4.53 -12.13
CA ARG A 77 7.00 3.66 -13.22
C ARG A 77 7.92 4.40 -14.19
N THR A 78 8.61 3.64 -15.04
CA THR A 78 9.55 4.23 -16.03
C THR A 78 8.88 5.15 -17.04
N ASP A 79 7.60 4.93 -17.33
CA ASP A 79 6.80 5.76 -18.23
C ASP A 79 6.18 7.01 -17.56
N GLY A 80 6.51 7.26 -16.28
CA GLY A 80 6.00 8.41 -15.50
C GLY A 80 4.63 8.19 -14.86
N ARG A 81 4.00 7.05 -15.07
CA ARG A 81 2.75 6.70 -14.37
C ARG A 81 3.02 6.47 -12.89
N ILE A 82 2.02 6.74 -12.08
CA ILE A 82 2.05 6.40 -10.66
C ILE A 82 1.06 5.26 -10.43
N SER A 83 1.58 4.13 -10.00
CA SER A 83 0.76 2.96 -9.61
C SER A 83 0.51 2.97 -8.11
N MET A 84 -0.73 2.68 -7.70
CA MET A 84 -1.18 2.64 -6.32
C MET A 84 -1.78 1.28 -5.98
N ILE A 85 -1.31 0.66 -4.89
CA ILE A 85 -1.95 -0.50 -4.26
C ILE A 85 -2.72 -0.02 -3.04
N ILE A 86 -3.93 -0.54 -2.85
CA ILE A 86 -4.83 -0.12 -1.78
C ILE A 86 -5.31 -1.35 -1.00
N ARG A 87 -5.19 -1.31 0.32
CA ARG A 87 -5.86 -2.21 1.25
C ARG A 87 -7.37 -2.04 1.16
N ALA A 88 -8.13 -3.12 1.23
CA ALA A 88 -9.58 -3.09 1.11
C ALA A 88 -10.23 -4.04 2.13
N ASP A 89 -10.58 -3.54 3.31
CA ASP A 89 -11.19 -4.34 4.37
C ASP A 89 -12.58 -4.83 3.93
N GLY A 90 -12.83 -6.15 4.06
CA GLY A 90 -14.15 -6.71 3.80
C GLY A 90 -14.60 -6.70 2.33
N LEU A 91 -13.75 -6.30 1.39
CA LEU A 91 -14.08 -6.16 -0.02
C LEU A 91 -13.51 -7.30 -0.89
N GLY A 92 -13.62 -8.54 -0.40
CA GLY A 92 -13.32 -9.74 -1.20
C GLY A 92 -11.95 -10.35 -0.96
N GLY A 93 -11.20 -9.90 0.05
CA GLY A 93 -9.93 -10.51 0.44
C GLY A 93 -8.80 -10.34 -0.58
N VAL A 94 -8.78 -9.23 -1.29
CA VAL A 94 -7.75 -8.87 -2.29
C VAL A 94 -7.32 -7.42 -2.13
N LEU A 95 -6.14 -7.09 -2.66
CA LEU A 95 -5.71 -5.70 -2.85
C LEU A 95 -6.47 -5.06 -4.01
N TYR A 96 -6.60 -3.75 -3.95
CA TYR A 96 -7.13 -2.93 -5.03
C TYR A 96 -5.99 -2.12 -5.68
N TYR A 97 -6.22 -1.69 -6.89
CA TYR A 97 -5.26 -0.98 -7.73
C TYR A 97 -5.87 0.25 -8.36
N ALA A 98 -5.11 1.32 -8.43
CA ALA A 98 -5.38 2.51 -9.24
C ALA A 98 -4.09 3.01 -9.89
N GLU A 99 -4.22 3.70 -11.02
CA GLU A 99 -3.08 4.24 -11.76
C GLU A 99 -3.38 5.66 -12.22
N SER A 100 -2.43 6.55 -12.01
CA SER A 100 -2.39 7.88 -12.60
C SER A 100 -1.52 7.86 -13.86
N PRO A 101 -2.03 8.31 -15.02
CA PRO A 101 -1.28 8.30 -16.28
C PRO A 101 -0.30 9.48 -16.41
N ASP A 102 -0.37 10.48 -15.53
CA ASP A 102 0.25 11.80 -15.67
C ASP A 102 1.05 12.25 -14.44
N GLY A 103 1.65 11.25 -13.77
CA GLY A 103 2.53 11.49 -12.63
C GLY A 103 1.79 11.94 -11.37
N GLY A 104 0.57 11.43 -11.15
CA GLY A 104 -0.21 11.66 -9.94
C GLY A 104 -1.19 12.83 -9.99
N ARG A 105 -1.33 13.51 -11.14
CA ARG A 105 -2.23 14.66 -11.27
C ARG A 105 -3.68 14.26 -11.44
N THR A 106 -3.94 13.23 -12.23
CA THR A 106 -5.30 12.69 -12.43
C THR A 106 -5.37 11.22 -12.03
N TRP A 107 -6.52 10.80 -11.53
CA TRP A 107 -6.77 9.46 -11.04
C TRP A 107 -8.16 8.97 -11.46
N PRO A 108 -8.37 7.65 -11.59
CA PRO A 108 -9.71 7.12 -11.83
C PRO A 108 -10.59 7.35 -10.59
N ALA A 109 -11.90 7.50 -10.81
CA ALA A 109 -12.86 7.67 -9.72
C ALA A 109 -12.99 6.42 -8.82
N ALA A 110 -12.68 5.23 -9.35
CA ALA A 110 -12.77 3.96 -8.64
C ALA A 110 -11.52 3.12 -8.85
N ALA A 111 -11.05 2.49 -7.78
CA ALA A 111 -9.99 1.49 -7.84
C ALA A 111 -10.54 0.15 -8.36
N GLN A 112 -9.69 -0.65 -8.98
CA GLN A 112 -10.00 -1.96 -9.52
C GLN A 112 -9.54 -3.07 -8.56
N LYS A 113 -10.32 -4.15 -8.45
CA LYS A 113 -9.90 -5.36 -7.76
C LYS A 113 -8.73 -6.00 -8.49
N THR A 114 -7.72 -6.42 -7.73
CA THR A 114 -6.64 -7.25 -8.26
C THR A 114 -6.89 -8.73 -7.97
N ALA A 115 -6.05 -9.60 -8.54
CA ALA A 115 -5.98 -11.02 -8.15
C ALA A 115 -5.00 -11.27 -6.99
N ILE A 116 -4.49 -10.24 -6.31
CA ILE A 116 -3.52 -10.36 -5.23
C ILE A 116 -4.26 -10.58 -3.91
N PRO A 117 -4.19 -11.77 -3.29
CA PRO A 117 -4.86 -12.05 -2.04
C PRO A 117 -4.36 -11.14 -0.92
N ASN A 118 -5.27 -10.64 -0.08
CA ASN A 118 -4.93 -9.81 1.08
C ASN A 118 -6.10 -9.78 2.08
N PRO A 119 -5.87 -9.97 3.39
CA PRO A 119 -6.94 -10.07 4.40
C PRO A 119 -7.41 -8.71 4.91
N GLY A 120 -7.28 -7.64 4.15
CA GLY A 120 -7.45 -6.29 4.66
C GLY A 120 -6.27 -5.92 5.60
N SER A 121 -5.05 -6.11 5.15
CA SER A 121 -3.82 -5.71 5.85
C SER A 121 -2.99 -4.75 5.01
N LYS A 122 -2.15 -3.95 5.67
CA LYS A 122 -1.20 -3.07 4.98
C LYS A 122 -0.32 -3.90 4.04
N ALA A 123 -0.16 -3.39 2.82
CA ALA A 123 0.81 -3.86 1.85
C ALA A 123 1.75 -2.71 1.48
N THR A 124 3.03 -3.00 1.28
CA THR A 124 4.02 -1.96 1.00
C THR A 124 4.76 -2.27 -0.31
N LEU A 125 4.86 -1.26 -1.16
CA LEU A 125 5.59 -1.30 -2.42
C LEU A 125 7.00 -0.70 -2.26
N TYR A 126 7.97 -1.32 -2.92
CA TYR A 126 9.34 -0.82 -2.96
C TYR A 126 9.83 -0.83 -4.41
N PRO A 127 10.27 0.33 -4.95
CA PRO A 127 10.87 0.37 -6.27
C PRO A 127 12.25 -0.31 -6.26
N LEU A 128 12.49 -1.21 -7.21
CA LEU A 128 13.76 -1.93 -7.37
C LEU A 128 14.60 -1.39 -8.53
N GLY A 129 14.09 -0.39 -9.25
CA GLY A 129 14.68 0.20 -10.45
C GLY A 129 14.01 -0.28 -11.73
N GLY A 130 13.98 0.59 -12.73
CA GLY A 130 13.15 0.34 -13.90
C GLY A 130 11.68 0.18 -13.51
N ASP A 131 11.00 -0.80 -14.12
CA ASP A 131 9.64 -1.20 -13.76
C ASP A 131 9.58 -2.34 -12.74
N ALA A 132 10.73 -2.71 -12.15
CA ALA A 132 10.76 -3.73 -11.10
C ALA A 132 10.27 -3.17 -9.76
N VAL A 133 9.33 -3.89 -9.14
CA VAL A 133 8.67 -3.51 -7.90
C VAL A 133 8.57 -4.71 -6.96
N ALA A 134 8.96 -4.53 -5.71
CA ALA A 134 8.69 -5.49 -4.65
C ALA A 134 7.41 -5.13 -3.91
N LEU A 135 6.62 -6.14 -3.57
CA LEU A 135 5.41 -6.06 -2.75
C LEU A 135 5.61 -6.93 -1.50
N LEU A 136 5.57 -6.30 -0.35
CA LEU A 136 5.60 -6.96 0.95
C LEU A 136 4.20 -6.95 1.54
N HIS A 137 3.60 -8.15 1.70
CA HIS A 137 2.20 -8.27 2.10
C HIS A 137 1.85 -9.64 2.70
N ASN A 138 0.60 -9.80 3.12
CA ASN A 138 0.05 -11.10 3.54
C ASN A 138 -0.78 -11.70 2.39
N PRO A 139 -0.27 -12.70 1.64
CA PRO A 139 -0.97 -13.30 0.50
C PRO A 139 -2.03 -14.33 0.93
N ASN A 140 -2.94 -13.93 1.79
CA ASN A 140 -4.02 -14.74 2.31
C ASN A 140 -5.30 -13.88 2.37
N PRO A 141 -6.45 -14.33 1.84
CA PRO A 141 -7.66 -13.50 1.80
C PRO A 141 -8.36 -13.33 3.16
N ARG A 142 -7.95 -14.07 4.20
CA ARG A 142 -8.67 -14.14 5.48
C ARG A 142 -7.81 -13.86 6.71
N HIS A 143 -6.48 -14.09 6.63
CA HIS A 143 -5.60 -14.02 7.78
C HIS A 143 -4.28 -13.31 7.47
N ARG A 144 -3.70 -12.63 8.47
CA ARG A 144 -2.44 -11.90 8.33
C ARG A 144 -1.21 -12.81 8.51
N SER A 145 -1.28 -14.03 8.00
CA SER A 145 -0.21 -14.99 7.83
C SER A 145 -0.42 -15.74 6.53
N PRO A 146 0.62 -16.06 5.78
CA PRO A 146 2.03 -15.68 5.99
C PRO A 146 2.32 -14.21 5.68
N LEU A 147 3.56 -13.76 5.96
CA LEU A 147 4.17 -12.57 5.39
C LEU A 147 5.05 -12.98 4.23
N ALA A 148 4.89 -12.37 3.06
CA ALA A 148 5.58 -12.74 1.85
C ALA A 148 6.11 -11.53 1.06
N LEU A 149 7.16 -11.80 0.30
CA LEU A 149 7.75 -10.92 -0.68
C LEU A 149 7.38 -11.41 -2.09
N TRP A 150 6.69 -10.59 -2.85
CA TRP A 150 6.46 -10.79 -4.27
C TRP A 150 7.23 -9.75 -5.06
N VAL A 151 7.75 -10.12 -6.23
CA VAL A 151 8.43 -9.17 -7.13
C VAL A 151 7.86 -9.27 -8.53
N SER A 152 7.52 -8.11 -9.06
CA SER A 152 7.18 -7.86 -10.45
C SER A 152 8.38 -7.23 -11.15
N PHE A 153 8.62 -7.59 -12.42
CA PHE A 153 9.65 -6.98 -13.27
C PHE A 153 9.05 -6.18 -14.45
N ASP A 154 7.72 -6.14 -14.54
CA ASP A 154 6.97 -5.62 -15.70
C ASP A 154 5.94 -4.54 -15.31
N GLY A 155 6.22 -3.80 -14.24
CA GLY A 155 5.35 -2.72 -13.76
C GLY A 155 4.07 -3.22 -13.13
N MET A 156 4.16 -4.27 -12.32
CA MET A 156 3.07 -4.88 -11.54
C MET A 156 2.00 -5.60 -12.39
N LYS A 157 2.27 -5.91 -13.66
CA LYS A 157 1.38 -6.70 -14.51
C LYS A 157 1.40 -8.17 -14.10
N THR A 158 2.60 -8.71 -13.85
CA THR A 158 2.78 -10.08 -13.34
C THR A 158 3.69 -10.10 -12.13
N TRP A 159 3.59 -11.18 -11.34
CA TRP A 159 4.35 -11.39 -10.11
C TRP A 159 5.02 -12.77 -10.16
N PRO A 160 6.09 -12.93 -10.98
CA PRO A 160 6.74 -14.24 -11.18
C PRO A 160 7.54 -14.70 -9.97
N TYR A 161 8.08 -13.78 -9.16
CA TYR A 161 8.77 -14.14 -7.93
C TYR A 161 7.84 -14.02 -6.73
N ARG A 162 7.71 -15.12 -5.98
CA ARG A 162 6.87 -15.17 -4.77
C ARG A 162 7.58 -15.99 -3.71
N ARG A 163 7.90 -15.39 -2.59
CA ARG A 163 8.58 -16.03 -1.48
C ARG A 163 7.87 -15.75 -0.17
N VAL A 164 7.53 -16.79 0.57
CA VAL A 164 7.11 -16.68 1.97
C VAL A 164 8.36 -16.39 2.80
N LEU A 165 8.33 -15.30 3.57
CA LEU A 165 9.43 -14.89 4.45
C LEU A 165 9.19 -15.38 5.88
N VAL A 166 7.95 -15.20 6.37
CA VAL A 166 7.52 -15.63 7.71
C VAL A 166 6.22 -16.40 7.53
N PRO A 167 6.22 -17.73 7.76
CA PRO A 167 5.05 -18.55 7.50
C PRO A 167 3.91 -18.29 8.49
N GLU A 168 4.24 -18.04 9.76
CA GLU A 168 3.27 -17.77 10.81
C GLU A 168 3.86 -16.92 11.94
N SER A 169 3.01 -16.39 12.79
CA SER A 169 3.40 -15.67 14.01
C SER A 169 4.11 -16.61 14.98
N SER A 170 5.03 -16.08 15.79
CA SER A 170 5.65 -16.80 16.91
C SER A 170 4.64 -17.23 17.98
N ASP A 171 3.43 -16.64 18.00
CA ASP A 171 2.32 -17.04 18.86
C ASP A 171 1.42 -18.11 18.20
N GLY A 172 1.89 -18.72 17.11
CA GLY A 172 1.21 -19.78 16.39
C GLY A 172 0.20 -19.32 15.33
N PRO A 173 -0.62 -20.24 14.79
CA PRO A 173 -1.41 -20.01 13.58
C PRO A 173 -2.54 -18.98 13.73
N LYS A 174 -2.92 -18.61 14.95
CA LYS A 174 -3.90 -17.55 15.23
C LYS A 174 -3.28 -16.16 15.33
N GLY A 175 -1.96 -16.07 15.51
CA GLY A 175 -1.22 -14.81 15.58
C GLY A 175 -1.19 -14.11 14.23
N ARG A 176 -0.93 -12.80 14.24
CA ARG A 176 -0.99 -11.93 13.07
C ARG A 176 0.36 -11.26 12.82
N LEU A 177 0.79 -11.27 11.57
CA LEU A 177 1.98 -10.55 11.11
C LEU A 177 1.51 -9.20 10.53
N ASN A 178 1.75 -8.12 11.26
CA ASN A 178 1.13 -6.82 10.97
C ASN A 178 2.15 -5.80 10.49
N TYR A 179 1.68 -4.85 9.69
CA TYR A 179 2.33 -3.58 9.37
C TYR A 179 3.80 -3.70 8.95
N PRO A 180 4.15 -4.58 8.00
CA PRO A 180 5.51 -4.64 7.52
C PRO A 180 5.89 -3.34 6.82
N ASP A 181 7.04 -2.78 7.20
CA ASP A 181 7.57 -1.55 6.60
C ASP A 181 9.09 -1.51 6.68
N GLY A 182 9.75 -0.86 5.70
CA GLY A 182 11.19 -0.83 5.63
C GLY A 182 11.75 -0.09 4.43
N PHE A 183 12.90 -0.53 3.96
CA PHE A 183 13.58 0.09 2.82
C PHE A 183 14.43 -0.95 2.06
N VAL A 184 14.68 -0.65 0.79
CA VAL A 184 15.62 -1.40 -0.04
C VAL A 184 17.03 -0.88 0.21
N SER A 185 18.00 -1.79 0.38
CA SER A 185 19.41 -1.43 0.53
C SER A 185 19.90 -0.65 -0.71
N ARG A 186 20.94 0.17 -0.51
CA ARG A 186 21.46 1.04 -1.57
C ARG A 186 21.95 0.26 -2.79
N ASP A 187 22.52 -0.92 -2.57
CA ASP A 187 22.96 -1.87 -3.62
C ASP A 187 21.82 -2.65 -4.25
N ARG A 188 20.58 -2.51 -3.70
CA ARG A 188 19.37 -3.24 -4.12
C ARG A 188 19.44 -4.75 -3.97
N GLU A 189 20.31 -5.25 -3.11
CA GLU A 189 20.41 -6.68 -2.85
C GLU A 189 19.45 -7.17 -1.77
N TYR A 190 19.07 -6.29 -0.83
CA TYR A 190 18.22 -6.64 0.30
C TYR A 190 17.05 -5.68 0.48
N LEU A 191 15.92 -6.23 0.88
CA LEU A 191 14.82 -5.51 1.52
C LEU A 191 14.95 -5.70 3.04
N HIS A 192 15.23 -4.61 3.74
CA HIS A 192 15.26 -4.54 5.19
C HIS A 192 13.92 -4.02 5.69
N PHE A 193 13.26 -4.74 6.59
CA PHE A 193 11.99 -4.32 7.12
C PHE A 193 11.79 -4.78 8.57
N ALA A 194 10.90 -4.10 9.26
CA ALA A 194 10.35 -4.55 10.53
C ALA A 194 8.87 -4.87 10.37
N TYR A 195 8.36 -5.76 11.16
CA TYR A 195 6.95 -6.06 11.27
C TYR A 195 6.54 -6.27 12.72
N ASP A 196 5.26 -6.11 12.98
CA ASP A 196 4.65 -6.37 14.27
C ASP A 196 4.16 -7.83 14.30
N ASP A 197 4.77 -8.64 15.16
CA ASP A 197 4.35 -10.01 15.41
C ASP A 197 3.32 -10.03 16.55
N ASN A 198 2.07 -10.19 16.15
CA ASN A 198 0.89 -10.34 17.00
C ASN A 198 0.69 -9.22 18.05
N ARG A 199 1.14 -8.00 17.75
CA ARG A 199 1.06 -6.80 18.61
C ARG A 199 1.91 -6.85 19.89
N HIS A 200 2.84 -7.80 19.97
CA HIS A 200 3.70 -7.97 21.14
C HIS A 200 5.17 -7.74 20.84
N ARG A 201 5.59 -7.99 19.58
CA ARG A 201 6.99 -7.96 19.21
C ARG A 201 7.21 -7.17 17.93
N ALA A 202 8.17 -6.27 17.94
CA ALA A 202 8.74 -5.72 16.72
C ALA A 202 9.88 -6.65 16.27
N VAL A 203 9.77 -7.20 15.07
CA VAL A 203 10.76 -8.13 14.50
C VAL A 203 11.38 -7.49 13.27
N TYR A 204 12.71 -7.46 13.24
CA TYR A 204 13.47 -7.04 12.07
C TYR A 204 13.79 -8.26 11.18
N TYR A 205 13.75 -8.05 9.87
CA TYR A 205 14.06 -9.05 8.86
C TYR A 205 14.81 -8.45 7.67
N GLY A 206 15.84 -9.14 7.18
CA GLY A 206 16.54 -8.83 5.95
C GLY A 206 16.26 -9.89 4.88
N ALA A 207 15.52 -9.55 3.85
CA ALA A 207 15.21 -10.45 2.75
C ALA A 207 16.10 -10.15 1.54
N LYS A 208 16.84 -11.16 1.06
CA LYS A 208 17.57 -11.04 -0.20
C LYS A 208 16.59 -10.93 -1.36
N LEU A 209 16.79 -9.92 -2.20
CA LEU A 209 15.98 -9.68 -3.39
C LEU A 209 16.42 -10.57 -4.56
N PRO A 210 15.51 -10.98 -5.44
CA PRO A 210 15.89 -11.69 -6.66
C PRO A 210 16.64 -10.74 -7.60
N LYS A 211 17.58 -11.29 -8.36
CA LYS A 211 18.18 -10.56 -9.49
C LYS A 211 17.12 -10.33 -10.56
N GLN A 212 17.18 -9.17 -11.19
CA GLN A 212 16.37 -8.92 -12.38
C GLN A 212 16.85 -9.88 -13.51
N PRO A 213 15.89 -10.46 -14.27
CA PRO A 213 16.23 -11.31 -15.40
C PRO A 213 16.95 -10.56 -16.53
#